data_1e5c22f7142b9a5d963f7a6e7ea86855
#
_entry.id   1e5c22f7142b9a5d963f7a6e7ea86855
#
_cell.length_a   1.000
_cell.length_b   1.000
_cell.length_c   1.000
_cell.angle_alpha   90.00
_cell.angle_beta   90.00
_cell.angle_gamma   90.00
#
_symmetry.space_group_name_H-M   'P 1'
#
loop_
_entity.id
_entity.type
_entity.pdbx_description
1 polymer ?
#
loop_
_entity_poly.entity_id
_entity_poly.type
_entity_poly.pdbx_seq_one_letter_code
_entity_poly.pdbx_strand_id
1 'polypeptide(L)'
;TSRNAIDHFFRMCEEMKVSVSQDTKYFCITEAVALYLQKFILYRKRKVFYGADGTNKSMFDVINKHKANEKFMYVCSENQPDNEIVNWLKTNNCEFTMAFMYRSVSSDVKEVLTQTEYDVICFFTPSGVKSLFDNLPKFKQNGTVLGAFGTNTFRAIEEKGLKLEIKAPQPQTPSMVAALDQFLAATKKKK
;
A
#
# COMPACT_ATOMS: atom_id res chain seq x y z
N THR A 1 3.50 9.07 1.10
CA THR A 1 4.17 7.85 0.59
C THR A 1 3.32 7.05 -0.40
N SER A 2 2.01 7.30 -0.51
CA SER A 2 1.11 6.60 -1.42
C SER A 2 0.15 7.60 -2.10
N ARG A 3 -0.47 7.18 -3.21
CA ARG A 3 -1.52 7.96 -3.88
C ARG A 3 -2.70 8.22 -2.94
N ASN A 4 -3.13 7.22 -2.16
CA ASN A 4 -4.19 7.38 -1.17
C ASN A 4 -3.87 8.47 -0.14
N ALA A 5 -2.62 8.54 0.34
CA ALA A 5 -2.21 9.59 1.26
C ALA A 5 -2.31 10.99 0.62
N ILE A 6 -1.97 11.12 -0.67
CA ILE A 6 -2.10 12.37 -1.42
C ILE A 6 -3.58 12.75 -1.57
N ASP A 7 -4.41 11.83 -2.06
CA ASP A 7 -5.84 12.08 -2.28
C ASP A 7 -6.53 12.54 -0.99
N HIS A 8 -6.30 11.81 0.11
CA HIS A 8 -6.92 12.16 1.39
C HIS A 8 -6.36 13.43 2.02
N PHE A 9 -5.06 13.73 1.84
CA PHE A 9 -4.49 15.00 2.29
C PHE A 9 -5.16 16.19 1.61
N PHE A 10 -5.24 16.19 0.28
CA PHE A 10 -5.83 17.31 -0.46
C PHE A 10 -7.35 17.39 -0.28
N ARG A 11 -8.04 16.25 -0.16
CA ARG A 11 -9.46 16.23 0.22
C ARG A 11 -9.68 16.92 1.57
N MET A 12 -8.86 16.61 2.58
CA MET A 12 -8.97 17.26 3.88
C MET A 12 -8.65 18.76 3.81
N CYS A 13 -7.65 19.15 3.03
CA CYS A 13 -7.36 20.57 2.82
C CYS A 13 -8.55 21.32 2.21
N GLU A 14 -9.24 20.71 1.24
CA GLU A 14 -10.43 21.27 0.60
C GLU A 14 -11.59 21.37 1.58
N GLU A 15 -11.91 20.29 2.31
CA GLU A 15 -12.98 20.25 3.33
C GLU A 15 -12.76 21.29 4.44
N MET A 16 -11.51 21.44 4.89
CA MET A 16 -11.13 22.42 5.92
C MET A 16 -10.88 23.82 5.38
N LYS A 17 -10.97 24.04 4.05
CA LYS A 17 -10.66 25.30 3.37
C LYS A 17 -9.26 25.83 3.68
N VAL A 18 -8.28 24.92 3.80
CA VAL A 18 -6.87 25.25 4.06
C VAL A 18 -6.08 25.20 2.76
N SER A 19 -5.37 26.28 2.47
CA SER A 19 -4.44 26.35 1.34
C SER A 19 -3.07 25.86 1.75
N VAL A 20 -2.49 24.94 0.97
CA VAL A 20 -1.11 24.48 1.18
C VAL A 20 -0.14 25.48 0.55
N SER A 21 0.86 25.89 1.30
CA SER A 21 1.87 26.83 0.81
C SER A 21 2.58 26.28 -0.43
N GLN A 22 2.86 27.15 -1.40
CA GLN A 22 3.67 26.82 -2.57
C GLN A 22 5.14 26.50 -2.21
N ASP A 23 5.57 26.82 -1.00
CA ASP A 23 6.90 26.52 -0.49
C ASP A 23 7.00 25.15 0.17
N THR A 24 5.88 24.45 0.35
CA THR A 24 5.86 23.10 0.89
C THR A 24 6.72 22.16 0.05
N LYS A 25 7.59 21.41 0.72
CA LYS A 25 8.37 20.34 0.12
C LYS A 25 7.65 19.00 0.29
N TYR A 26 7.67 18.18 -0.76
CA TYR A 26 7.05 16.88 -0.77
C TYR A 26 8.10 15.79 -0.94
N PHE A 27 8.07 14.78 -0.08
CA PHE A 27 8.95 13.62 -0.13
C PHE A 27 8.12 12.38 -0.45
N CYS A 28 8.39 11.76 -1.57
CA CYS A 28 7.65 10.62 -2.10
C CYS A 28 8.53 9.38 -2.16
N ILE A 29 7.92 8.20 -2.04
CA ILE A 29 8.67 6.95 -2.07
C ILE A 29 9.13 6.59 -3.48
N THR A 30 8.32 6.95 -4.49
CA THR A 30 8.62 6.69 -5.91
C THR A 30 8.34 7.91 -6.77
N GLU A 31 8.94 7.94 -7.97
CA GLU A 31 8.63 8.94 -8.99
C GLU A 31 7.16 8.93 -9.39
N ALA A 32 6.55 7.76 -9.51
CA ALA A 32 5.13 7.63 -9.87
C ALA A 32 4.19 8.28 -8.85
N VAL A 33 4.55 8.23 -7.55
CA VAL A 33 3.82 8.95 -6.48
C VAL A 33 4.11 10.45 -6.54
N ALA A 34 5.35 10.84 -6.82
CA ALA A 34 5.72 12.24 -6.97
C ALA A 34 5.00 12.90 -8.15
N LEU A 35 4.95 12.24 -9.30
CA LEU A 35 4.21 12.73 -10.47
C LEU A 35 2.70 12.81 -10.23
N TYR A 36 2.15 11.95 -9.38
CA TYR A 36 0.72 12.00 -9.03
C TYR A 36 0.31 13.31 -8.33
N LEU A 37 1.24 13.98 -7.64
CA LEU A 37 1.01 15.29 -7.03
C LEU A 37 0.60 16.38 -8.05
N GLN A 38 0.92 16.21 -9.33
CA GLN A 38 0.54 17.17 -10.39
C GLN A 38 -0.97 17.39 -10.50
N LYS A 39 -1.77 16.47 -9.99
CA LYS A 39 -3.23 16.63 -9.94
C LYS A 39 -3.68 17.71 -8.96
N PHE A 40 -2.86 18.05 -7.98
CA PHE A 40 -3.23 18.89 -6.84
C PHE A 40 -2.37 20.15 -6.71
N ILE A 41 -1.14 20.11 -7.22
CA ILE A 41 -0.18 21.20 -7.07
C ILE A 41 0.47 21.59 -8.40
N LEU A 42 0.96 22.84 -8.49
CA LEU A 42 1.90 23.21 -9.53
C LEU A 42 3.23 22.49 -9.27
N TYR A 43 3.52 21.45 -10.07
CA TYR A 43 4.70 20.61 -9.88
C TYR A 43 5.98 21.40 -10.14
N ARG A 44 6.87 21.43 -9.13
CA ARG A 44 8.17 22.06 -9.22
C ARG A 44 9.24 21.06 -8.77
N LYS A 45 10.18 20.69 -9.64
CA LYS A 45 11.27 19.73 -9.35
C LYS A 45 12.04 20.07 -8.07
N ARG A 46 12.20 21.36 -7.75
CA ARG A 46 12.89 21.83 -6.53
C ARG A 46 12.09 21.67 -5.23
N LYS A 47 10.83 21.25 -5.32
CA LYS A 47 9.92 21.10 -4.16
C LYS A 47 9.37 19.67 -4.03
N VAL A 48 9.54 18.83 -5.05
CA VAL A 48 9.06 17.46 -5.05
C VAL A 48 10.23 16.51 -5.22
N PHE A 49 10.48 15.70 -4.22
CA PHE A 49 11.62 14.81 -4.10
C PHE A 49 11.13 13.36 -3.98
N TYR A 50 11.90 12.41 -4.51
CA TYR A 50 11.55 10.99 -4.41
C TYR A 50 12.79 10.10 -4.37
N GLY A 51 12.63 8.90 -3.80
CA GLY A 51 13.68 7.88 -3.77
C GLY A 51 13.90 7.27 -5.15
N ALA A 52 15.14 6.85 -5.41
CA ALA A 52 15.55 6.35 -6.73
C ALA A 52 14.98 4.95 -7.07
N ASP A 53 14.76 4.10 -6.06
CA ASP A 53 14.43 2.68 -6.22
C ASP A 53 13.11 2.27 -5.56
N GLY A 54 12.37 3.23 -4.99
CA GLY A 54 11.11 2.98 -4.30
C GLY A 54 11.23 2.37 -2.91
N THR A 55 12.44 2.25 -2.37
CA THR A 55 12.66 1.82 -0.99
C THR A 55 12.56 2.98 -0.01
N ASN A 56 12.21 2.69 1.26
CA ASN A 56 12.26 3.67 2.33
C ASN A 56 13.68 4.23 2.50
N LYS A 57 14.70 3.37 2.36
CA LYS A 57 16.10 3.78 2.47
C LYS A 57 16.46 4.90 1.48
N SER A 58 16.13 4.73 0.20
CA SER A 58 16.45 5.76 -0.80
C SER A 58 15.66 7.05 -0.58
N MET A 59 14.43 6.96 -0.06
CA MET A 59 13.66 8.14 0.36
C MET A 59 14.32 8.83 1.57
N PHE A 60 14.83 8.08 2.55
CA PHE A 60 15.54 8.64 3.70
C PHE A 60 16.83 9.38 3.29
N ASP A 61 17.57 8.86 2.32
CA ASP A 61 18.76 9.52 1.77
C ASP A 61 18.42 10.89 1.15
N VAL A 62 17.26 10.99 0.53
CA VAL A 62 16.77 12.26 -0.01
C VAL A 62 16.31 13.20 1.10
N ILE A 63 15.55 12.72 2.09
CA ILE A 63 15.12 13.53 3.24
C ILE A 63 16.35 14.09 3.99
N ASN A 64 17.38 13.28 4.19
CA ASN A 64 18.61 13.70 4.87
C ASN A 64 19.26 14.95 4.26
N LYS A 65 19.19 15.10 2.95
CA LYS A 65 19.75 16.27 2.23
C LYS A 65 18.94 17.55 2.46
N HIS A 66 17.73 17.43 2.97
CA HIS A 66 16.77 18.55 3.06
C HIS A 66 16.17 18.73 4.46
N LYS A 67 16.54 17.91 5.45
CA LYS A 67 15.88 17.89 6.77
C LYS A 67 16.26 19.06 7.70
N ALA A 68 17.31 19.80 7.40
CA ALA A 68 17.76 20.89 8.25
C ALA A 68 16.68 21.98 8.32
N ASN A 69 16.23 22.29 9.55
CA ASN A 69 15.22 23.30 9.85
C ASN A 69 13.81 23.05 9.25
N GLU A 70 13.52 21.80 8.87
CA GLU A 70 12.20 21.44 8.35
C GLU A 70 11.35 20.76 9.42
N LYS A 71 10.06 21.08 9.37
CA LYS A 71 9.03 20.35 10.13
C LYS A 71 8.28 19.43 9.18
N PHE A 72 8.15 18.17 9.55
CA PHE A 72 7.54 17.16 8.69
C PHE A 72 6.10 16.88 9.10
N MET A 73 5.23 16.74 8.11
CA MET A 73 3.92 16.11 8.28
C MET A 73 3.95 14.75 7.57
N TYR A 74 3.75 13.69 8.34
CA TYR A 74 3.64 12.35 7.79
C TYR A 74 2.18 11.94 7.66
N VAL A 75 1.67 11.99 6.44
CA VAL A 75 0.30 11.59 6.13
C VAL A 75 0.23 10.07 6.02
N CYS A 76 -0.57 9.44 6.85
CA CYS A 76 -0.66 7.99 6.96
C CYS A 76 -2.08 7.51 7.32
N SER A 77 -2.26 6.18 7.26
CA SER A 77 -3.46 5.52 7.76
C SER A 77 -3.42 5.40 9.29
N GLU A 78 -4.57 5.52 9.91
CA GLU A 78 -4.75 5.26 11.35
C GLU A 78 -4.30 3.85 11.76
N ASN A 79 -4.36 2.89 10.84
CA ASN A 79 -4.02 1.49 11.09
C ASN A 79 -2.51 1.19 11.03
N GLN A 80 -1.65 2.19 10.83
CA GLN A 80 -0.20 2.03 10.72
C GLN A 80 0.58 3.05 11.55
N PRO A 81 0.39 3.06 12.89
CA PRO A 81 1.04 4.04 13.77
C PRO A 81 2.57 3.84 13.87
N ASP A 82 3.04 2.60 13.82
CA ASP A 82 4.45 2.24 13.93
C ASP A 82 4.96 1.65 12.61
N ASN A 83 5.71 2.47 11.90
CA ASN A 83 6.35 2.03 10.67
C ASN A 83 7.79 2.56 10.59
N GLU A 84 8.55 2.02 9.65
CA GLU A 84 9.96 2.35 9.44
C GLU A 84 10.20 3.86 9.25
N ILE A 85 9.26 4.59 8.63
CA ILE A 85 9.37 6.04 8.39
C ILE A 85 9.31 6.80 9.72
N VAL A 86 8.34 6.46 10.58
CA VAL A 86 8.19 7.07 11.91
C VAL A 86 9.42 6.78 12.77
N ASN A 87 9.90 5.55 12.77
CA ASN A 87 11.09 5.16 13.51
C ASN A 87 12.32 5.92 13.01
N TRP A 88 12.47 6.07 11.70
CA TRP A 88 13.57 6.83 11.13
C TRP A 88 13.50 8.32 11.49
N LEU A 89 12.33 8.95 11.42
CA LEU A 89 12.14 10.36 11.80
C LEU A 89 12.48 10.59 13.28
N LYS A 90 12.06 9.69 14.18
CA LYS A 90 12.40 9.73 15.61
C LYS A 90 13.91 9.60 15.83
N THR A 91 14.54 8.59 15.23
CA THR A 91 15.98 8.32 15.39
C THR A 91 16.86 9.46 14.86
N ASN A 92 16.39 10.18 13.85
CA ASN A 92 17.11 11.32 13.27
C ASN A 92 16.73 12.68 13.89
N ASN A 93 16.00 12.67 15.02
CA ASN A 93 15.57 13.88 15.73
C ASN A 93 14.84 14.90 14.83
N CYS A 94 14.05 14.41 13.87
CA CYS A 94 13.24 15.28 13.04
C CYS A 94 12.00 15.74 13.83
N GLU A 95 11.67 17.03 13.75
CA GLU A 95 10.38 17.52 14.24
C GLU A 95 9.28 17.05 13.25
N PHE A 96 8.33 16.25 13.71
CA PHE A 96 7.28 15.74 12.83
C PHE A 96 5.93 15.58 13.53
N THR A 97 4.87 15.65 12.74
CA THR A 97 3.49 15.37 13.15
C THR A 97 2.94 14.23 12.29
N MET A 98 2.33 13.23 12.93
CA MET A 98 1.56 12.20 12.22
C MET A 98 0.16 12.72 11.91
N ALA A 99 -0.24 12.67 10.66
CA ALA A 99 -1.55 13.07 10.20
C ALA A 99 -2.33 11.83 9.72
N PHE A 100 -3.22 11.33 10.58
CA PHE A 100 -4.11 10.20 10.27
C PHE A 100 -5.30 10.73 9.46
N MET A 101 -5.22 10.64 8.13
CA MET A 101 -6.22 11.24 7.24
C MET A 101 -7.15 10.20 6.59
N TYR A 102 -6.89 8.92 6.80
CA TYR A 102 -7.73 7.83 6.30
C TYR A 102 -7.53 6.58 7.15
N ARG A 103 -8.45 5.67 7.03
CA ARG A 103 -8.34 4.30 7.58
C ARG A 103 -8.82 3.28 6.55
N SER A 104 -8.19 2.12 6.51
CA SER A 104 -8.69 0.99 5.77
C SER A 104 -9.72 0.27 6.62
N VAL A 105 -10.91 0.09 6.09
CA VAL A 105 -11.98 -0.67 6.72
C VAL A 105 -12.32 -1.89 5.88
N SER A 106 -12.73 -2.97 6.54
CA SER A 106 -13.24 -4.15 5.88
C SER A 106 -14.59 -3.81 5.24
N SER A 107 -14.73 -4.04 3.94
CA SER A 107 -16.04 -3.95 3.28
C SER A 107 -16.82 -5.23 3.54
N ASP A 108 -18.16 -5.12 3.59
CA ASP A 108 -19.03 -6.30 3.59
C ASP A 108 -19.00 -6.94 2.20
N VAL A 109 -18.35 -8.08 2.10
CA VAL A 109 -18.26 -8.89 0.88
C VAL A 109 -18.98 -10.23 1.02
N LYS A 110 -19.73 -10.41 2.11
CA LYS A 110 -20.40 -11.68 2.43
C LYS A 110 -21.34 -12.10 1.32
N GLU A 111 -22.18 -11.19 0.85
CA GLU A 111 -23.13 -11.49 -0.22
C GLU A 111 -22.42 -11.93 -1.50
N VAL A 112 -21.40 -11.18 -1.93
CA VAL A 112 -20.62 -11.49 -3.14
C VAL A 112 -19.98 -12.87 -3.05
N LEU A 113 -19.36 -13.20 -1.91
CA LEU A 113 -18.66 -14.48 -1.70
C LEU A 113 -19.60 -15.67 -1.44
N THR A 114 -20.87 -15.44 -1.10
CA THR A 114 -21.86 -16.50 -0.88
C THR A 114 -22.72 -16.77 -2.11
N GLN A 115 -22.92 -15.77 -2.96
CA GLN A 115 -23.72 -15.91 -4.18
C GLN A 115 -22.93 -16.44 -5.38
N THR A 116 -21.61 -16.30 -5.35
CA THR A 116 -20.74 -16.70 -6.47
C THR A 116 -19.59 -17.57 -5.96
N GLU A 117 -19.40 -18.72 -6.59
CA GLU A 117 -18.21 -19.54 -6.41
C GLU A 117 -17.09 -18.97 -7.27
N TYR A 118 -15.95 -18.69 -6.64
CA TYR A 118 -14.77 -18.17 -7.31
C TYR A 118 -13.70 -19.26 -7.40
N ASP A 119 -13.20 -19.50 -8.60
CA ASP A 119 -12.08 -20.43 -8.83
C ASP A 119 -10.78 -19.91 -8.22
N VAL A 120 -10.59 -18.59 -8.22
CA VAL A 120 -9.37 -17.95 -7.71
C VAL A 120 -9.71 -16.70 -6.89
N ILE A 121 -9.06 -16.56 -5.73
CA ILE A 121 -9.10 -15.34 -4.91
C ILE A 121 -7.68 -14.83 -4.74
N CYS A 122 -7.42 -13.56 -5.10
CA CYS A 122 -6.11 -12.92 -4.98
C CYS A 122 -6.09 -11.87 -3.87
N PHE A 123 -5.13 -11.98 -2.95
CA PHE A 123 -4.90 -11.05 -1.85
C PHE A 123 -3.66 -10.19 -2.10
N PHE A 124 -3.79 -8.89 -1.88
CA PHE A 124 -2.70 -7.93 -2.05
C PHE A 124 -2.13 -7.44 -0.71
N THR A 125 -2.82 -7.70 0.39
CA THR A 125 -2.40 -7.26 1.73
C THR A 125 -2.86 -8.25 2.81
N PRO A 126 -2.17 -8.31 3.97
CA PRO A 126 -2.64 -9.08 5.13
C PRO A 126 -4.03 -8.66 5.62
N SER A 127 -4.36 -7.36 5.51
CA SER A 127 -5.69 -6.85 5.87
C SER A 127 -6.80 -7.40 4.97
N GLY A 128 -6.52 -7.70 3.70
CA GLY A 128 -7.46 -8.39 2.82
C GLY A 128 -7.77 -9.80 3.29
N VAL A 129 -6.74 -10.54 3.75
CA VAL A 129 -6.94 -11.88 4.35
C VAL A 129 -7.77 -11.77 5.62
N LYS A 130 -7.45 -10.82 6.50
CA LYS A 130 -8.25 -10.55 7.70
C LYS A 130 -9.70 -10.24 7.36
N SER A 131 -9.94 -9.37 6.37
CA SER A 131 -11.29 -8.99 5.91
C SER A 131 -12.11 -10.18 5.44
N LEU A 132 -11.48 -11.17 4.76
CA LEU A 132 -12.18 -12.40 4.39
C LEU A 132 -12.75 -13.11 5.62
N PHE A 133 -11.95 -13.27 6.68
CA PHE A 133 -12.39 -13.95 7.90
C PHE A 133 -13.32 -13.10 8.79
N ASP A 134 -13.22 -11.78 8.73
CA ASP A 134 -14.18 -10.89 9.38
C ASP A 134 -15.57 -11.04 8.76
N ASN A 135 -15.65 -11.23 7.43
CA ASN A 135 -16.91 -11.44 6.70
C ASN A 135 -17.39 -12.89 6.76
N LEU A 136 -16.48 -13.85 6.64
CA LEU A 136 -16.75 -15.28 6.61
C LEU A 136 -15.87 -16.02 7.64
N PRO A 137 -16.22 -15.98 8.94
CA PRO A 137 -15.41 -16.61 10.00
C PRO A 137 -15.17 -18.12 9.83
N LYS A 138 -16.07 -18.79 9.10
CA LYS A 138 -16.01 -20.23 8.80
C LYS A 138 -15.59 -20.52 7.37
N PHE A 139 -14.89 -19.57 6.71
CA PHE A 139 -14.41 -19.76 5.34
C PHE A 139 -13.61 -21.04 5.21
N LYS A 140 -13.97 -21.85 4.21
CA LYS A 140 -13.23 -23.04 3.79
C LYS A 140 -12.82 -22.87 2.34
N GLN A 141 -11.59 -23.19 2.04
CA GLN A 141 -11.02 -23.01 0.70
C GLN A 141 -11.69 -23.87 -0.38
N ASN A 142 -12.13 -25.11 -0.04
CA ASN A 142 -12.96 -26.01 -0.87
C ASN A 142 -12.53 -26.11 -2.35
N GLY A 143 -11.25 -26.05 -2.66
CA GLY A 143 -10.75 -26.09 -4.03
C GLY A 143 -10.52 -24.73 -4.69
N THR A 144 -10.97 -23.62 -4.08
CA THR A 144 -10.62 -22.27 -4.53
C THR A 144 -9.11 -22.07 -4.44
N VAL A 145 -8.49 -21.64 -5.55
CA VAL A 145 -7.07 -21.32 -5.61
C VAL A 145 -6.82 -19.97 -4.95
N LEU A 146 -5.81 -19.87 -4.09
CA LEU A 146 -5.45 -18.59 -3.46
C LEU A 146 -4.15 -18.06 -4.06
N GLY A 147 -4.21 -16.78 -4.43
CA GLY A 147 -3.08 -15.98 -4.84
C GLY A 147 -2.74 -14.90 -3.81
N ALA A 148 -1.45 -14.58 -3.65
CA ALA A 148 -1.04 -13.50 -2.77
C ALA A 148 0.12 -12.69 -3.33
N PHE A 149 0.11 -11.39 -3.01
CA PHE A 149 1.17 -10.45 -3.37
C PHE A 149 1.94 -10.02 -2.12
N GLY A 150 3.25 -10.33 -2.10
CA GLY A 150 4.16 -9.96 -1.02
C GLY A 150 4.20 -10.93 0.15
N THR A 151 5.38 -11.07 0.75
CA THR A 151 5.68 -12.07 1.79
C THR A 151 4.81 -11.96 3.03
N ASN A 152 4.44 -10.75 3.44
CA ASN A 152 3.55 -10.55 4.58
C ASN A 152 2.14 -11.11 4.31
N THR A 153 1.64 -10.99 3.07
CA THR A 153 0.35 -11.55 2.66
C THR A 153 0.43 -13.08 2.58
N PHE A 154 1.56 -13.65 2.12
CA PHE A 154 1.78 -15.11 2.13
C PHE A 154 1.64 -15.66 3.54
N ARG A 155 2.37 -15.04 4.48
CA ARG A 155 2.35 -15.44 5.88
C ARG A 155 0.95 -15.37 6.49
N ALA A 156 0.22 -14.28 6.21
CA ALA A 156 -1.17 -14.12 6.71
C ALA A 156 -2.12 -15.23 6.22
N ILE A 157 -1.94 -15.75 5.00
CA ILE A 157 -2.73 -16.87 4.47
C ILE A 157 -2.32 -18.18 5.15
N GLU A 158 -1.01 -18.42 5.26
CA GLU A 158 -0.45 -19.63 5.87
C GLU A 158 -0.82 -19.74 7.38
N GLU A 159 -0.82 -18.61 8.11
CA GLU A 159 -1.26 -18.53 9.52
C GLU A 159 -2.75 -18.89 9.70
N LYS A 160 -3.56 -18.76 8.66
CA LYS A 160 -4.97 -19.21 8.65
C LYS A 160 -5.13 -20.68 8.25
N GLY A 161 -4.04 -21.41 8.04
CA GLY A 161 -4.07 -22.82 7.62
C GLY A 161 -4.57 -23.03 6.18
N LEU A 162 -4.53 -21.97 5.35
CA LEU A 162 -4.96 -22.04 3.96
C LEU A 162 -3.78 -22.37 3.05
N LYS A 163 -4.05 -23.04 1.94
CA LYS A 163 -3.05 -23.37 0.91
C LYS A 163 -2.89 -22.22 -0.05
N LEU A 164 -1.66 -21.69 -0.16
CA LEU A 164 -1.29 -20.65 -1.11
C LEU A 164 -0.63 -21.26 -2.34
N GLU A 165 -1.22 -21.06 -3.53
CA GLU A 165 -0.75 -21.65 -4.78
C GLU A 165 -0.10 -20.63 -5.72
N ILE A 166 -0.57 -19.38 -5.73
CA ILE A 166 -0.05 -18.33 -6.60
C ILE A 166 0.69 -17.29 -5.75
N LYS A 167 2.00 -17.18 -5.94
CA LYS A 167 2.87 -16.23 -5.21
C LYS A 167 3.43 -15.18 -6.16
N ALA A 168 3.25 -13.88 -5.82
CA ALA A 168 3.86 -12.74 -6.49
C ALA A 168 4.35 -11.70 -5.44
N PRO A 169 5.39 -10.89 -5.71
CA PRO A 169 6.24 -10.95 -6.91
C PRO A 169 7.25 -12.10 -6.84
N GLN A 170 7.61 -12.61 -8.01
CA GLN A 170 8.73 -13.55 -8.19
C GLN A 170 9.56 -13.09 -9.40
N PRO A 171 10.81 -13.55 -9.57
CA PRO A 171 11.66 -13.10 -10.69
C PRO A 171 11.00 -13.25 -12.07
N GLN A 172 10.23 -14.32 -12.28
CA GLN A 172 9.54 -14.59 -13.55
C GLN A 172 8.12 -14.02 -13.60
N THR A 173 7.54 -13.67 -12.44
CA THR A 173 6.17 -13.16 -12.31
C THR A 173 6.16 -11.93 -11.38
N PRO A 174 6.62 -10.77 -11.85
CA PRO A 174 6.78 -9.58 -11.02
C PRO A 174 5.44 -8.94 -10.62
N SER A 175 4.34 -9.34 -11.23
CA SER A 175 2.99 -8.87 -10.90
C SER A 175 2.04 -10.03 -10.63
N MET A 176 0.93 -9.75 -9.95
CA MET A 176 -0.13 -10.75 -9.72
C MET A 176 -0.74 -11.22 -11.05
N VAL A 177 -0.88 -10.33 -12.03
CA VAL A 177 -1.39 -10.68 -13.35
C VAL A 177 -0.49 -11.70 -14.03
N ALA A 178 0.83 -11.45 -14.06
CA ALA A 178 1.79 -12.38 -14.64
C ALA A 178 1.79 -13.75 -13.93
N ALA A 179 1.65 -13.76 -12.59
CA ALA A 179 1.58 -14.99 -11.81
C ALA A 179 0.29 -15.78 -12.09
N LEU A 180 -0.82 -15.09 -12.24
CA LEU A 180 -2.13 -15.68 -12.57
C LEU A 180 -2.12 -16.26 -14.00
N ASP A 181 -1.59 -15.53 -14.98
CA ASP A 181 -1.46 -16.01 -16.37
C ASP A 181 -0.62 -17.27 -16.44
N GLN A 182 0.52 -17.29 -15.74
CA GLN A 182 1.38 -18.49 -15.68
C GLN A 182 0.64 -19.69 -15.06
N PHE A 183 -0.09 -19.47 -13.96
CA PHE A 183 -0.87 -20.52 -13.30
C PHE A 183 -1.95 -21.07 -14.21
N LEU A 184 -2.73 -20.21 -14.86
CA LEU A 184 -3.81 -20.60 -15.77
C LEU A 184 -3.27 -21.34 -17.00
N ALA A 185 -2.14 -20.92 -17.58
CA ALA A 185 -1.50 -21.61 -18.69
C ALA A 185 -1.02 -23.02 -18.30
N ALA A 186 -0.49 -23.19 -17.10
CA ALA A 186 -0.06 -24.50 -16.59
C ALA A 186 -1.24 -25.44 -16.32
N THR A 187 -2.40 -24.91 -15.89
CA THR A 187 -3.60 -25.68 -15.61
C THR A 187 -4.30 -26.15 -16.90
N LYS A 188 -4.29 -25.32 -17.96
CA LYS A 188 -4.84 -25.71 -19.29
C LYS A 188 -4.07 -26.85 -19.95
N LYS A 189 -2.77 -27.00 -19.68
CA LYS A 189 -1.95 -28.11 -20.24
C LYS A 189 -2.17 -29.45 -19.54
N LYS A 190 -2.88 -29.48 -18.42
CA LYS A 190 -3.18 -30.71 -17.66
C LYS A 190 -4.57 -31.29 -17.91
N LYS A 191 -5.40 -30.59 -18.68
CA LYS A 191 -6.67 -31.07 -19.24
C LYS A 191 -6.47 -31.47 -20.69
#